data_6294c2938d8c747683bf54113152d48e
#
_entry.id   6294c2938d8c747683bf54113152d48e
#
_cell.length_a   1.000
_cell.length_b   1.000
_cell.length_c   1.000
_cell.angle_alpha   90.00
_cell.angle_beta   90.00
_cell.angle_gamma   90.00
#
_symmetry.space_group_name_H-M   'P 1'
#
loop_
_entity.id
_entity.type
_entity.pdbx_description
1 polymer ?
#
loop_
_entity_poly.entity_id
_entity_poly.type
_entity_poly.pdbx_seq_one_letter_code
_entity_poly.pdbx_strand_id
1 'polypeptide(L)'
;YIHNYRTFVNFEWSPPMACVLVGENGSGKSSLMDVLVQLKALLVFGLSVVELKLSSERTEWLKEPEQKLELELEHAGESFRYLLTHHSEERHSSIREELYGDGVLIYRSRDGKVELLGDGAASPPVVIPYDRYRSFISALEPQDNNRQIVKFRDSLESICTIRPDPMSFHEVSKQ
;
A
#
# COMPACT_ATOMS: atom_id res chain seq x y z
N TYR A 1 9.21 3.03 -1.25
CA TYR A 1 10.14 1.92 -1.32
C TYR A 1 9.43 0.62 -1.68
N ILE A 2 10.05 -0.20 -2.53
CA ILE A 2 9.53 -1.48 -3.02
C ILE A 2 10.64 -2.52 -2.98
N HIS A 3 10.40 -3.65 -2.32
CA HIS A 3 11.34 -4.76 -2.27
C HIS A 3 10.66 -6.09 -2.52
N ASN A 4 11.32 -6.95 -3.30
CA ASN A 4 10.86 -8.30 -3.66
C ASN A 4 9.48 -8.30 -4.36
N TYR A 5 9.28 -7.38 -5.30
CA TYR A 5 8.06 -7.29 -6.09
C TYR A 5 8.40 -7.23 -7.59
N ARG A 6 8.03 -8.25 -8.34
CA ARG A 6 8.36 -8.42 -9.78
C ARG A 6 9.85 -8.18 -10.07
N THR A 7 10.18 -7.05 -10.68
CA THR A 7 11.57 -6.65 -11.00
C THR A 7 12.18 -5.73 -9.93
N PHE A 8 11.43 -5.33 -8.93
CA PHE A 8 11.89 -4.36 -7.94
C PHE A 8 12.54 -5.04 -6.74
N VAL A 9 13.82 -4.71 -6.53
CA VAL A 9 14.61 -5.09 -5.37
C VAL A 9 15.28 -3.83 -4.83
N ASN A 10 14.97 -3.45 -3.60
CA ASN A 10 15.46 -2.22 -2.97
C ASN A 10 15.24 -0.96 -3.85
N PHE A 11 14.06 -0.85 -4.43
CA PHE A 11 13.73 0.25 -5.32
C PHE A 11 13.08 1.39 -4.55
N GLU A 12 13.62 2.59 -4.71
CA GLU A 12 13.08 3.82 -4.15
C GLU A 12 12.67 4.76 -5.27
N TRP A 13 11.54 5.43 -5.07
CA TRP A 13 11.04 6.42 -6.01
C TRP A 13 10.21 7.48 -5.29
N SER A 14 10.56 8.73 -5.53
CA SER A 14 9.86 9.89 -4.97
C SER A 14 9.31 10.74 -6.12
N PRO A 15 8.08 10.48 -6.58
CA PRO A 15 7.48 11.24 -7.67
C PRO A 15 7.07 12.64 -7.20
N PRO A 16 7.04 13.63 -8.11
CA PRO A 16 6.32 14.86 -7.87
C PRO A 16 4.80 14.62 -7.84
N MET A 17 4.02 15.62 -7.43
CA MET A 17 2.55 15.54 -7.30
C MET A 17 1.87 15.03 -8.59
N ALA A 18 2.42 15.34 -9.75
CA ALA A 18 1.98 14.81 -11.04
C ALA A 18 3.20 14.44 -11.87
N CYS A 19 3.21 13.22 -12.43
CA CYS A 19 4.31 12.76 -13.29
C CYS A 19 3.80 11.84 -14.40
N VAL A 20 4.59 11.74 -15.46
CA VAL A 20 4.37 10.83 -16.57
C VAL A 20 5.53 9.84 -16.62
N LEU A 21 5.20 8.55 -16.59
CA LEU A 21 6.19 7.47 -16.71
C LEU A 21 6.41 7.11 -18.17
N VAL A 22 7.61 7.36 -18.66
CA VAL A 22 8.03 7.04 -20.03
C VAL A 22 9.21 6.08 -19.98
N GLY A 23 9.29 5.17 -20.90
CA GLY A 23 10.39 4.21 -21.02
C GLY A 23 10.05 3.02 -21.89
N GLU A 24 11.02 2.17 -22.16
CA GLU A 24 10.89 0.97 -22.99
C GLU A 24 9.90 -0.06 -22.41
N ASN A 25 9.43 -0.98 -23.25
CA ASN A 25 8.62 -2.11 -22.78
C ASN A 25 9.46 -2.98 -21.82
N GLY A 26 8.84 -3.42 -20.72
CA GLY A 26 9.55 -4.19 -19.69
C GLY A 26 10.31 -3.36 -18.66
N SER A 27 10.37 -2.02 -18.75
CA SER A 27 11.11 -1.17 -17.80
C SER A 27 10.48 -1.02 -16.41
N GLY A 28 9.38 -1.73 -16.13
CA GLY A 28 8.73 -1.73 -14.81
C GLY A 28 7.64 -0.66 -14.60
N LYS A 29 7.34 0.20 -15.59
CA LYS A 29 6.29 1.24 -15.46
C LYS A 29 4.95 0.71 -14.98
N SER A 30 4.46 -0.35 -15.63
CA SER A 30 3.20 -0.98 -15.24
C SER A 30 3.28 -1.60 -13.85
N SER A 31 4.41 -2.23 -13.51
CA SER A 31 4.62 -2.82 -12.18
C SER A 31 4.58 -1.78 -11.07
N LEU A 32 5.12 -0.59 -11.31
CA LEU A 32 5.07 0.52 -10.36
C LEU A 32 3.63 1.02 -10.13
N MET A 33 2.87 1.16 -11.22
CA MET A 33 1.44 1.50 -11.13
C MET A 33 0.64 0.41 -10.41
N ASP A 34 0.97 -0.87 -10.66
CA ASP A 34 0.29 -2.00 -10.02
C ASP A 34 0.50 -2.02 -8.50
N VAL A 35 1.65 -1.61 -7.99
CA VAL A 35 1.88 -1.47 -6.54
C VAL A 35 0.87 -0.50 -5.92
N LEU A 36 0.67 0.68 -6.52
CA LEU A 36 -0.32 1.65 -6.03
C LEU A 36 -1.75 1.10 -6.09
N VAL A 37 -2.10 0.42 -7.18
CA VAL A 37 -3.42 -0.22 -7.33
C VAL A 37 -3.63 -1.30 -6.27
N GLN A 38 -2.62 -2.12 -5.99
CA GLN A 38 -2.70 -3.17 -4.98
C GLN A 38 -2.79 -2.60 -3.56
N LEU A 39 -2.03 -1.55 -3.24
CA LEU A 39 -2.16 -0.85 -1.96
C LEU A 39 -3.56 -0.26 -1.77
N LYS A 40 -4.13 0.37 -2.80
CA LYS A 40 -5.54 0.83 -2.75
C LYS A 40 -6.51 -0.33 -2.57
N ALA A 41 -6.31 -1.44 -3.28
CA ALA A 41 -7.17 -2.60 -3.16
C ALA A 41 -7.15 -3.22 -1.76
N LEU A 42 -5.99 -3.25 -1.11
CA LEU A 42 -5.83 -3.72 0.26
C LEU A 42 -6.40 -2.74 1.30
N LEU A 43 -6.03 -1.46 1.20
CA LEU A 43 -6.25 -0.45 2.26
C LEU A 43 -7.59 0.28 2.15
N VAL A 44 -8.14 0.39 0.94
CA VAL A 44 -9.41 1.10 0.68
C VAL A 44 -10.53 0.11 0.42
N PHE A 45 -10.30 -0.88 -0.45
CA PHE A 45 -11.35 -1.82 -0.86
C PHE A 45 -11.38 -3.12 -0.04
N GLY A 46 -10.44 -3.32 0.89
CA GLY A 46 -10.42 -4.44 1.83
C GLY A 46 -10.14 -5.81 1.21
N LEU A 47 -9.51 -5.86 0.01
CA LEU A 47 -9.09 -7.13 -0.55
C LEU A 47 -7.95 -7.73 0.29
N SER A 48 -7.93 -9.05 0.41
CA SER A 48 -6.84 -9.75 1.08
C SER A 48 -5.61 -9.90 0.18
N VAL A 49 -4.44 -10.09 0.77
CA VAL A 49 -3.21 -10.38 0.01
C VAL A 49 -3.30 -11.68 -0.80
N VAL A 50 -4.20 -12.59 -0.43
CA VAL A 50 -4.49 -13.82 -1.17
C VAL A 50 -5.30 -13.52 -2.43
N GLU A 51 -6.35 -12.69 -2.33
CA GLU A 51 -7.15 -12.23 -3.48
C GLU A 51 -6.30 -11.39 -4.45
N LEU A 52 -5.40 -10.59 -3.92
CA LEU A 52 -4.43 -9.80 -4.70
C LEU A 52 -3.31 -10.66 -5.32
N LYS A 53 -3.21 -11.94 -4.93
CA LYS A 53 -2.15 -12.86 -5.36
C LYS A 53 -0.74 -12.29 -5.11
N LEU A 54 -0.55 -11.55 -4.01
CA LEU A 54 0.68 -10.81 -3.76
C LEU A 54 1.90 -11.74 -3.72
N SER A 55 1.76 -12.96 -3.21
CA SER A 55 2.84 -13.97 -3.19
C SER A 55 3.33 -14.38 -4.59
N SER A 56 2.48 -14.34 -5.63
CA SER A 56 2.88 -14.66 -7.01
C SER A 56 3.61 -13.50 -7.70
N GLU A 57 3.58 -12.32 -7.11
CA GLU A 57 4.26 -11.14 -7.61
C GLU A 57 5.68 -10.96 -7.07
N ARG A 58 6.21 -11.96 -6.35
CA ARG A 58 7.60 -11.92 -5.86
C ARG A 58 8.60 -11.94 -7.02
N THR A 59 9.76 -11.38 -6.75
CA THR A 59 10.91 -11.41 -7.65
C THR A 59 11.42 -12.85 -7.79
N GLU A 60 11.38 -13.41 -9.00
CA GLU A 60 11.64 -14.85 -9.24
C GLU A 60 13.02 -15.33 -8.77
N TRP A 61 14.04 -14.50 -8.94
CA TRP A 61 15.43 -14.86 -8.57
C TRP A 61 15.76 -14.61 -7.09
N LEU A 62 14.88 -13.91 -6.34
CA LEU A 62 15.09 -13.59 -4.95
C LEU A 62 14.38 -14.63 -4.07
N LYS A 63 15.16 -15.41 -3.31
CA LYS A 63 14.63 -16.49 -2.46
C LYS A 63 14.23 -15.99 -1.06
N GLU A 64 13.80 -14.76 -0.96
CA GLU A 64 13.32 -14.19 0.31
C GLU A 64 11.81 -14.37 0.44
N PRO A 65 11.31 -14.80 1.63
CA PRO A 65 9.88 -14.98 1.83
C PRO A 65 9.12 -13.65 2.03
N GLU A 66 9.83 -12.56 2.30
CA GLU A 66 9.25 -11.26 2.61
C GLU A 66 9.23 -10.32 1.39
N GLN A 67 8.08 -9.69 1.17
CA GLN A 67 7.91 -8.53 0.30
C GLN A 67 7.69 -7.30 1.17
N LYS A 68 8.31 -6.17 0.81
CA LYS A 68 8.15 -4.92 1.56
C LYS A 68 7.71 -3.81 0.63
N LEU A 69 6.62 -3.15 1.03
CA LEU A 69 6.12 -1.95 0.36
C LEU A 69 6.04 -0.83 1.40
N GLU A 70 6.61 0.31 1.07
CA GLU A 70 6.54 1.50 1.91
C GLU A 70 6.00 2.65 1.07
N LEU A 71 5.06 3.38 1.63
CA LEU A 71 4.41 4.52 1.01
C LEU A 71 4.50 5.72 1.94
N GLU A 72 5.07 6.80 1.46
CA GLU A 72 5.05 8.09 2.13
C GLU A 72 4.10 9.03 1.38
N LEU A 73 3.23 9.71 2.10
CA LEU A 73 2.25 10.67 1.59
C LEU A 73 2.28 11.93 2.43
N GLU A 74 2.18 13.07 1.76
CA GLU A 74 1.87 14.34 2.39
C GLU A 74 0.48 14.80 1.94
N HIS A 75 -0.41 15.08 2.88
CA HIS A 75 -1.76 15.56 2.59
C HIS A 75 -2.23 16.56 3.64
N ALA A 76 -2.66 17.74 3.16
CA ALA A 76 -3.19 18.82 3.99
C ALA A 76 -2.30 19.20 5.20
N GLY A 77 -0.97 19.17 5.00
CA GLY A 77 0.02 19.56 6.01
C GLY A 77 0.36 18.46 7.03
N GLU A 78 -0.18 17.25 6.88
CA GLU A 78 0.19 16.07 7.66
C GLU A 78 1.02 15.12 6.80
N SER A 79 1.99 14.45 7.43
CA SER A 79 2.84 13.44 6.80
C SER A 79 2.44 12.04 7.27
N PHE A 80 2.34 11.11 6.33
CA PHE A 80 2.03 9.72 6.61
C PHE A 80 3.11 8.82 6.04
N ARG A 81 3.52 7.81 6.82
CA ARG A 81 4.42 6.75 6.37
C ARG A 81 3.79 5.41 6.70
N TYR A 82 3.48 4.65 5.67
CA TYR A 82 2.90 3.32 5.77
C TYR A 82 3.88 2.25 5.35
N LEU A 83 4.04 1.22 6.16
CA LEU A 83 4.89 0.06 5.89
C LEU A 83 4.03 -1.20 5.86
N LEU A 84 4.17 -1.96 4.78
CA LEU A 84 3.60 -3.28 4.62
C LEU A 84 4.74 -4.29 4.46
N THR A 85 4.75 -5.32 5.30
CA THR A 85 5.54 -6.53 5.09
C THR A 85 4.60 -7.70 4.88
N HIS A 86 4.66 -8.29 3.70
CA HIS A 86 3.96 -9.53 3.38
C HIS A 86 4.93 -10.69 3.46
N HIS A 87 4.68 -11.62 4.38
CA HIS A 87 5.44 -12.85 4.53
C HIS A 87 4.68 -14.00 3.86
N SER A 88 5.33 -14.73 2.98
CA SER A 88 4.72 -15.88 2.29
C SER A 88 5.69 -17.04 2.19
N GLU A 89 5.40 -18.10 2.92
CA GLU A 89 6.05 -19.42 2.83
C GLU A 89 4.98 -20.47 2.49
N GLU A 90 5.35 -21.54 1.84
CA GLU A 90 4.54 -22.63 1.22
C GLU A 90 3.06 -22.76 1.66
N ARG A 91 2.75 -22.63 2.95
CA ARG A 91 1.40 -22.76 3.52
C ARG A 91 1.02 -21.62 4.48
N HIS A 92 1.91 -20.66 4.69
CA HIS A 92 1.71 -19.56 5.62
C HIS A 92 1.87 -18.25 4.87
N SER A 93 0.83 -17.45 4.88
CA SER A 93 0.87 -16.07 4.41
C SER A 93 0.36 -15.18 5.52
N SER A 94 0.95 -14.03 5.68
CA SER A 94 0.49 -13.03 6.65
C SER A 94 1.02 -11.65 6.28
N ILE A 95 0.34 -10.62 6.75
CA ILE A 95 0.83 -9.24 6.67
C ILE A 95 1.18 -8.69 8.05
N ARG A 96 2.16 -7.79 8.04
CA ARG A 96 2.45 -6.87 9.13
C ARG A 96 2.38 -5.47 8.58
N GLU A 97 1.75 -4.59 9.32
CA GLU A 97 1.53 -3.22 8.91
C GLU A 97 1.93 -2.27 10.02
N GLU A 98 2.49 -1.13 9.65
CA GLU A 98 2.69 0.00 10.52
C GLU A 98 2.30 1.28 9.77
N LEU A 99 1.59 2.17 10.46
CA LEU A 99 1.27 3.51 9.96
C LEU A 99 1.72 4.55 10.96
N TYR A 100 2.50 5.49 10.47
CA TYR A 100 2.95 6.66 11.21
C TYR A 100 2.24 7.89 10.67
N GLY A 101 1.76 8.76 11.57
CA GLY A 101 1.28 10.11 11.29
C GLY A 101 2.22 11.11 11.97
N ASP A 102 2.78 12.06 11.22
CA ASP A 102 3.76 13.04 11.70
C ASP A 102 4.93 12.42 12.51
N GLY A 103 5.38 11.25 12.07
CA GLY A 103 6.46 10.50 12.71
C GLY A 103 6.06 9.68 13.94
N VAL A 104 4.81 9.73 14.37
CA VAL A 104 4.28 8.97 15.51
C VAL A 104 3.57 7.71 14.99
N LEU A 105 3.85 6.54 15.59
CA LEU A 105 3.14 5.30 15.28
C LEU A 105 1.70 5.40 15.78
N ILE A 106 0.72 5.34 14.85
CA ILE A 106 -0.72 5.46 15.14
C ILE A 106 -1.49 4.15 14.93
N TYR A 107 -0.93 3.24 14.14
CA TYR A 107 -1.54 1.94 13.83
C TYR A 107 -0.47 0.88 13.63
N ARG A 108 -0.73 -0.32 14.12
CA ARG A 108 0.08 -1.51 13.88
C ARG A 108 -0.82 -2.74 13.71
N SER A 109 -0.48 -3.59 12.74
CA SER A 109 -1.06 -4.93 12.60
C SER A 109 0.04 -5.98 12.56
N ARG A 110 -0.10 -7.00 13.39
CA ARG A 110 0.87 -8.09 13.48
C ARG A 110 0.23 -9.35 14.02
N ASP A 111 0.55 -10.49 13.40
CA ASP A 111 0.16 -11.84 13.86
C ASP A 111 -1.36 -11.99 14.14
N GLY A 112 -2.20 -11.34 13.30
CA GLY A 112 -3.66 -11.39 13.44
C GLY A 112 -4.20 -10.51 14.57
N LYS A 113 -3.43 -9.52 15.03
CA LYS A 113 -3.83 -8.51 16.00
C LYS A 113 -3.60 -7.12 15.44
N VAL A 114 -4.53 -6.25 15.68
CA VAL A 114 -4.48 -4.82 15.32
C VAL A 114 -4.38 -4.00 16.60
N GLU A 115 -3.48 -3.05 16.62
CA GLU A 115 -3.30 -2.07 17.67
C GLU A 115 -3.60 -0.69 17.12
N LEU A 116 -4.64 -0.04 17.67
CA LEU A 116 -4.94 1.37 17.43
C LEU A 116 -4.31 2.18 18.57
N LEU A 117 -3.32 3.00 18.23
CA LEU A 117 -2.51 3.72 19.21
C LEU A 117 -3.06 5.14 19.47
N GLY A 118 -4.03 5.58 18.64
CA GLY A 118 -4.72 6.87 18.78
C GLY A 118 -3.85 8.08 18.41
N ASP A 119 -4.50 9.22 18.26
CA ASP A 119 -3.83 10.49 17.87
C ASP A 119 -3.08 11.16 19.04
N GLY A 120 -2.85 10.46 20.14
CA GLY A 120 -2.11 11.00 21.29
C GLY A 120 -1.89 9.99 22.40
N ALA A 121 -0.75 10.13 23.09
CA ALA A 121 -0.21 9.21 24.08
C ALA A 121 -1.04 8.99 25.36
N ALA A 122 -2.28 9.46 25.44
CA ALA A 122 -3.08 9.48 26.68
C ALA A 122 -4.04 8.29 26.84
N SER A 123 -4.25 7.48 25.81
CA SER A 123 -5.17 6.33 25.90
C SER A 123 -4.41 5.02 25.70
N PRO A 124 -4.73 3.96 26.47
CA PRO A 124 -4.13 2.65 26.21
C PRO A 124 -4.49 2.18 24.78
N PRO A 125 -3.60 1.46 24.12
CA PRO A 125 -3.86 0.94 22.77
C PRO A 125 -5.07 0.01 22.77
N VAL A 126 -5.95 0.17 21.80
CA VAL A 126 -7.06 -0.75 21.57
C VAL A 126 -6.53 -1.91 20.74
N VAL A 127 -6.59 -3.13 21.30
CA VAL A 127 -6.11 -4.35 20.62
C VAL A 127 -7.30 -5.16 20.12
N ILE A 128 -7.36 -5.42 18.82
CA ILE A 128 -8.47 -6.11 18.16
C ILE A 128 -7.92 -7.34 17.42
N PRO A 129 -8.46 -8.56 17.65
CA PRO A 129 -8.19 -9.70 16.78
C PRO A 129 -8.73 -9.44 15.37
N TYR A 130 -7.92 -9.68 14.34
CA TYR A 130 -8.33 -9.46 12.96
C TYR A 130 -7.70 -10.49 12.00
N ASP A 131 -8.20 -10.51 10.77
CA ASP A 131 -7.70 -11.39 9.72
C ASP A 131 -6.25 -11.02 9.34
N ARG A 132 -5.34 -12.01 9.43
CA ARG A 132 -3.92 -11.83 9.09
C ARG A 132 -3.64 -11.59 7.60
N TYR A 133 -4.65 -11.74 6.75
CA TYR A 133 -4.54 -11.57 5.29
C TYR A 133 -5.09 -10.24 4.79
N ARG A 134 -5.72 -9.44 5.67
CA ARG A 134 -6.41 -8.18 5.33
C ARG A 134 -5.89 -7.04 6.18
N SER A 135 -5.94 -5.83 5.61
CA SER A 135 -5.73 -4.61 6.39
C SER A 135 -7.01 -4.20 7.12
N PHE A 136 -6.89 -3.93 8.42
CA PHE A 136 -8.00 -3.39 9.21
C PHE A 136 -8.32 -1.93 8.86
N ILE A 137 -7.38 -1.22 8.23
CA ILE A 137 -7.56 0.18 7.80
C ILE A 137 -8.80 0.33 6.90
N SER A 138 -9.05 -0.67 6.02
CA SER A 138 -10.23 -0.67 5.14
C SER A 138 -11.55 -0.80 5.87
N ALA A 139 -11.57 -1.42 7.05
CA ALA A 139 -12.77 -1.67 7.85
C ALA A 139 -13.05 -0.59 8.91
N LEU A 140 -12.15 0.40 9.03
CA LEU A 140 -12.31 1.46 10.04
C LEU A 140 -13.41 2.44 9.66
N GLU A 141 -14.40 2.57 10.53
CA GLU A 141 -15.36 3.66 10.49
C GLU A 141 -14.75 4.91 11.15
N PRO A 142 -15.02 6.13 10.64
CA PRO A 142 -14.47 7.36 11.19
C PRO A 142 -14.91 7.58 12.65
N GLN A 143 -13.94 7.76 13.55
CA GLN A 143 -14.12 8.06 14.97
C GLN A 143 -13.06 9.06 15.43
N ASP A 144 -13.26 9.67 16.60
CA ASP A 144 -12.33 10.68 17.13
C ASP A 144 -10.91 10.13 17.39
N ASN A 145 -10.80 8.85 17.72
CA ASN A 145 -9.54 8.21 18.06
C ASN A 145 -8.80 7.57 16.86
N ASN A 146 -9.33 7.68 15.65
CA ASN A 146 -8.72 7.11 14.44
C ASN A 146 -8.70 8.05 13.22
N ARG A 147 -8.89 9.34 13.44
CA ARG A 147 -9.01 10.35 12.38
C ARG A 147 -7.81 10.34 11.42
N GLN A 148 -6.60 10.25 11.94
CA GLN A 148 -5.39 10.24 11.11
C GLN A 148 -5.31 8.98 10.24
N ILE A 149 -5.72 7.82 10.75
CA ILE A 149 -5.75 6.57 9.99
C ILE A 149 -6.75 6.66 8.83
N VAL A 150 -7.95 7.17 9.10
CA VAL A 150 -8.98 7.39 8.09
C VAL A 150 -8.51 8.42 7.06
N LYS A 151 -7.89 9.52 7.48
CA LYS A 151 -7.35 10.56 6.60
C LYS A 151 -6.27 10.00 5.67
N PHE A 152 -5.37 9.14 6.17
CA PHE A 152 -4.40 8.43 5.34
C PHE A 152 -5.10 7.58 4.27
N ARG A 153 -6.10 6.77 4.66
CA ARG A 153 -6.88 5.94 3.71
C ARG A 153 -7.54 6.79 2.62
N ASP A 154 -8.21 7.86 3.00
CA ASP A 154 -8.92 8.75 2.07
C ASP A 154 -7.92 9.50 1.16
N SER A 155 -6.74 9.85 1.67
CA SER A 155 -5.64 10.41 0.87
C SER A 155 -5.15 9.42 -0.19
N LEU A 156 -4.97 8.16 0.18
CA LEU A 156 -4.60 7.10 -0.75
C LEU A 156 -5.69 6.87 -1.80
N GLU A 157 -6.97 6.92 -1.42
CA GLU A 157 -8.09 6.80 -2.34
C GLU A 157 -8.08 7.90 -3.41
N SER A 158 -7.67 9.11 -3.06
CA SER A 158 -7.59 10.26 -3.98
C SER A 158 -6.51 10.14 -5.05
N ILE A 159 -5.50 9.28 -4.87
CA ILE A 159 -4.44 9.06 -5.88
C ILE A 159 -5.05 8.45 -7.15
N CYS A 160 -4.92 9.14 -8.27
CA CYS A 160 -5.39 8.67 -9.56
C CYS A 160 -4.23 8.13 -10.41
N THR A 161 -4.38 6.89 -10.91
CA THR A 161 -3.45 6.30 -11.86
C THR A 161 -4.14 6.14 -13.21
N ILE A 162 -3.58 6.76 -14.26
CA ILE A 162 -4.14 6.69 -15.62
C ILE A 162 -3.21 5.86 -16.48
N ARG A 163 -3.75 4.81 -17.10
CA ARG A 163 -3.05 4.02 -18.12
C ARG A 163 -3.69 4.34 -19.46
N PRO A 164 -3.00 5.08 -20.34
CA PRO A 164 -3.51 5.33 -21.67
C PRO A 164 -3.65 4.00 -22.43
N ASP A 165 -4.80 3.78 -23.02
CA ASP A 165 -4.99 2.66 -23.96
C ASP A 165 -4.37 3.05 -25.31
N PRO A 166 -3.35 2.34 -25.79
CA PRO A 166 -2.73 2.63 -27.08
C PRO A 166 -3.71 2.59 -28.26
N MET A 167 -4.77 1.80 -28.14
CA MET A 167 -5.80 1.69 -29.19
C MET A 167 -6.68 2.95 -29.30
N SER A 168 -6.87 3.68 -28.22
CA SER A 168 -7.66 4.91 -28.21
C SER A 168 -7.00 6.09 -28.94
N PHE A 169 -5.67 6.06 -29.14
CA PHE A 169 -4.95 7.09 -29.88
C PHE A 169 -5.05 6.97 -31.42
N HIS A 170 -5.46 5.81 -31.92
CA HIS A 170 -5.60 5.61 -33.37
C HIS A 170 -6.89 6.23 -33.97
N GLU A 171 -7.89 6.54 -33.14
CA GLU A 171 -9.13 7.17 -33.61
C GLU A 171 -9.02 8.69 -33.81
N VAL A 172 -8.12 9.36 -33.10
CA VAL A 172 -7.97 10.83 -33.14
C VAL A 172 -7.13 11.30 -34.34
N SER A 173 -6.32 10.43 -34.93
CA SER A 173 -5.43 10.79 -36.06
C SER A 173 -6.08 10.65 -37.44
N LYS A 174 -7.37 10.35 -37.53
CA LYS A 174 -8.13 10.16 -38.80
C LYS A 174 -9.22 11.20 -39.04
N GLN A 175 -9.20 12.34 -38.32
CA GLN A 175 -10.08 13.50 -38.60
C GLN A 175 -9.32 14.63 -39.22
#